data_ba8d8bd2549d666eea3ac705be246ed8
#
_entry.id   ba8d8bd2549d666eea3ac705be246ed8
#
_cell.length_a   1.000
_cell.length_b   1.000
_cell.length_c   1.000
_cell.angle_alpha   90.00
_cell.angle_beta   90.00
_cell.angle_gamma   90.00
#
_symmetry.space_group_name_H-M   'P 1'
#
loop_
_entity.id
_entity.type
_entity.pdbx_description
1 polymer ?
#
loop_
_entity_poly.entity_id
_entity_poly.type
_entity_poly.pdbx_seq_one_letter_code
_entity_poly.pdbx_strand_id
1 'polypeptide(L)'
;MDIIKVFENSLQKKEEKNWNCIYVMIDLHGTIFKPSYDVEEKYEFYPYAEKVLKLLSEEKDIKLILWTSTDNIYITSYINVLDKHEIYFDAINGNPFEETTETKVRSMSFREKPYFNVGIDDKFGFEPETDWKEIYEWLLKMN
;
A
#
# COMPACT_ATOMS: atom_id res chain seq x y z
N MET A 1 -14.53 0.66 -7.64
CA MET A 1 -13.40 -0.25 -7.97
C MET A 1 -13.56 -1.54 -7.20
N ASP A 2 -13.34 -2.67 -7.84
CA ASP A 2 -13.33 -3.96 -7.13
C ASP A 2 -11.88 -4.28 -6.73
N ILE A 3 -11.51 -3.88 -5.53
CA ILE A 3 -10.15 -4.04 -5.03
C ILE A 3 -9.76 -5.52 -4.86
N ILE A 4 -10.71 -6.35 -4.51
CA ILE A 4 -10.45 -7.79 -4.34
C ILE A 4 -10.02 -8.42 -5.66
N LYS A 5 -10.69 -8.05 -6.74
CA LYS A 5 -10.35 -8.52 -8.08
C LYS A 5 -8.92 -8.10 -8.48
N VAL A 6 -8.52 -6.88 -8.11
CA VAL A 6 -7.16 -6.38 -8.39
C VAL A 6 -6.12 -7.23 -7.65
N PHE A 7 -6.35 -7.53 -6.38
CA PHE A 7 -5.47 -8.41 -5.60
C PHE A 7 -5.41 -9.81 -6.20
N GLU A 8 -6.56 -10.41 -6.48
CA GLU A 8 -6.62 -11.76 -7.02
C GLU A 8 -5.91 -11.88 -8.36
N ASN A 9 -6.13 -10.92 -9.26
CA ASN A 9 -5.46 -10.89 -10.56
C ASN A 9 -3.95 -10.76 -10.41
N SER A 10 -3.50 -9.93 -9.47
CA SER A 10 -2.06 -9.73 -9.24
C SER A 10 -1.41 -10.98 -8.68
N LEU A 11 -2.06 -11.64 -7.72
CA LEU A 11 -1.55 -12.89 -7.15
C LEU A 11 -1.54 -14.02 -8.16
N GLN A 12 -2.54 -14.08 -9.03
CA GLN A 12 -2.57 -15.06 -10.12
C GLN A 12 -1.40 -14.85 -11.07
N LYS A 13 -1.12 -13.62 -11.48
CA LYS A 13 0.04 -13.31 -12.33
C LYS A 13 1.35 -13.63 -11.66
N LYS A 14 1.42 -13.42 -10.34
CA LYS A 14 2.60 -13.78 -9.55
C LYS A 14 2.89 -15.27 -9.71
N GLU A 15 1.90 -16.12 -9.57
CA GLU A 15 2.04 -17.57 -9.73
C GLU A 15 2.41 -17.95 -11.16
N GLU A 16 1.71 -17.40 -12.15
CA GLU A 16 1.96 -17.69 -13.56
C GLU A 16 3.36 -17.29 -14.01
N LYS A 17 3.88 -16.18 -13.50
CA LYS A 17 5.17 -15.62 -13.92
C LYS A 17 6.31 -15.89 -12.95
N ASN A 18 6.07 -16.63 -11.88
CA ASN A 18 7.06 -16.95 -10.85
C ASN A 18 7.67 -15.70 -10.20
N TRP A 19 6.86 -14.70 -9.92
CA TRP A 19 7.32 -13.53 -9.17
C TRP A 19 7.52 -13.90 -7.70
N ASN A 20 8.46 -13.25 -7.04
CA ASN A 20 8.69 -13.45 -5.60
C ASN A 20 7.61 -12.80 -4.75
N CYS A 21 7.05 -11.68 -5.21
CA CYS A 21 6.05 -10.92 -4.47
C CYS A 21 5.24 -10.03 -5.43
N ILE A 22 4.18 -9.46 -4.90
CA ILE A 22 3.50 -8.33 -5.52
C ILE A 22 3.76 -7.08 -4.67
N TYR A 23 3.68 -5.92 -5.31
CA TYR A 23 3.86 -4.64 -4.65
C TYR A 23 2.53 -3.93 -4.53
N VAL A 24 2.19 -3.52 -3.31
CA VAL A 24 0.97 -2.78 -3.02
C VAL A 24 1.36 -1.37 -2.62
N MET A 25 0.97 -0.40 -3.42
CA MET A 25 1.22 1.02 -3.18
C MET A 25 0.00 1.62 -2.52
N ILE A 26 0.19 2.27 -1.37
CA ILE A 26 -0.92 2.76 -0.55
C ILE A 26 -0.71 4.24 -0.21
N ASP A 27 -1.72 5.05 -0.52
CA ASP A 27 -1.80 6.45 -0.14
C ASP A 27 -2.06 6.61 1.37
N LEU A 28 -1.63 7.72 1.93
CA LEU A 28 -1.71 7.97 3.38
C LEU A 28 -2.99 8.72 3.76
N HIS A 29 -3.07 10.01 3.43
CA HIS A 29 -4.21 10.86 3.79
C HIS A 29 -5.43 10.57 2.92
N GLY A 30 -6.59 10.40 3.55
CA GLY A 30 -7.80 10.09 2.83
C GLY A 30 -7.93 8.62 2.43
N THR A 31 -6.96 7.80 2.79
CA THR A 31 -6.94 6.35 2.48
C THR A 31 -6.68 5.53 3.73
N ILE A 32 -5.55 5.73 4.41
CA ILE A 32 -5.23 5.07 5.69
C ILE A 32 -5.83 5.86 6.85
N PHE A 33 -5.52 7.13 6.89
CA PHE A 33 -5.97 8.05 7.94
C PHE A 33 -7.00 9.03 7.41
N LYS A 34 -8.00 9.33 8.23
CA LYS A 34 -8.98 10.36 7.93
C LYS A 34 -8.26 11.72 7.89
N PRO A 35 -8.60 12.59 6.91
CA PRO A 35 -7.99 13.91 6.86
C PRO A 35 -8.35 14.69 8.12
N SER A 36 -7.35 15.37 8.70
CA SER A 36 -7.56 16.27 9.82
C SER A 36 -7.16 17.67 9.38
N TYR A 37 -8.09 18.63 9.53
CA TYR A 37 -7.85 20.04 9.23
C TYR A 37 -7.52 20.84 10.51
N ASP A 38 -7.45 20.15 11.65
CA ASP A 38 -7.11 20.77 12.92
C ASP A 38 -5.59 20.92 13.07
N VAL A 39 -5.18 21.93 13.86
CA VAL A 39 -3.77 22.20 14.15
C VAL A 39 -3.10 21.03 14.89
N GLU A 40 -3.90 20.22 15.59
CA GLU A 40 -3.44 18.97 16.19
C GLU A 40 -3.74 17.82 15.25
N GLU A 41 -2.68 17.20 14.70
CA GLU A 41 -2.83 16.02 13.85
C GLU A 41 -3.41 14.88 14.66
N LYS A 42 -4.59 14.42 14.25
CA LYS A 42 -5.23 13.22 14.80
C LYS A 42 -4.99 12.09 13.83
N TYR A 43 -4.34 11.04 14.30
CA TYR A 43 -4.08 9.84 13.51
C TYR A 43 -5.26 8.88 13.68
N GLU A 44 -6.34 9.14 12.94
CA GLU A 44 -7.54 8.32 12.99
C GLU A 44 -7.59 7.42 11.75
N PHE A 45 -7.46 6.12 11.98
CA PHE A 45 -7.59 5.13 10.92
C PHE A 45 -9.02 5.04 10.40
N TYR A 46 -9.15 4.80 9.09
CA TYR A 46 -10.43 4.36 8.55
C TYR A 46 -10.80 2.98 9.09
N PRO A 47 -12.11 2.62 9.10
CA PRO A 47 -12.52 1.32 9.61
C PRO A 47 -11.77 0.18 8.94
N TYR A 48 -11.26 -0.75 9.74
CA TYR A 48 -10.49 -1.93 9.32
C TYR A 48 -9.11 -1.66 8.70
N ALA A 49 -8.74 -0.42 8.43
CA ALA A 49 -7.44 -0.09 7.82
C ALA A 49 -6.27 -0.63 8.64
N GLU A 50 -6.29 -0.41 9.95
CA GLU A 50 -5.23 -0.88 10.85
C GLU A 50 -5.07 -2.39 10.78
N LYS A 51 -6.18 -3.12 10.90
CA LYS A 51 -6.18 -4.59 10.87
C LYS A 51 -5.66 -5.15 9.55
N VAL A 52 -6.10 -4.58 8.46
CA VAL A 52 -5.68 -4.99 7.11
C VAL A 52 -4.20 -4.74 6.90
N LEU A 53 -3.72 -3.54 7.23
CA LEU A 53 -2.33 -3.18 7.03
C LEU A 53 -1.39 -4.04 7.86
N LYS A 54 -1.79 -4.38 9.08
CA LYS A 54 -1.03 -5.30 9.91
C LYS A 54 -0.94 -6.69 9.26
N LEU A 55 -2.06 -7.22 8.78
CA LEU A 55 -2.07 -8.51 8.08
C LEU A 55 -1.25 -8.48 6.79
N LEU A 56 -1.37 -7.42 6.01
CA LEU A 56 -0.58 -7.27 4.77
C LEU A 56 0.92 -7.19 5.07
N SER A 57 1.30 -6.51 6.16
CA SER A 57 2.70 -6.42 6.58
C SER A 57 3.32 -7.79 6.91
N GLU A 58 2.49 -8.74 7.32
CA GLU A 58 2.92 -10.08 7.71
C GLU A 58 3.00 -11.04 6.53
N GLU A 59 2.43 -10.68 5.38
CA GLU A 59 2.39 -11.55 4.20
C GLU A 59 3.75 -11.53 3.46
N LYS A 60 4.33 -12.72 3.27
CA LYS A 60 5.62 -12.88 2.59
C LYS A 60 5.57 -12.50 1.12
N ASP A 61 4.42 -12.70 0.51
CA ASP A 61 4.21 -12.50 -0.93
C ASP A 61 3.86 -11.05 -1.27
N ILE A 62 3.78 -10.17 -0.28
CA ILE A 62 3.36 -8.78 -0.45
C ILE A 62 4.39 -7.83 0.15
N LYS A 63 4.82 -6.86 -0.65
CA LYS A 63 5.61 -5.72 -0.18
C LYS A 63 4.75 -4.47 -0.24
N LEU A 64 4.81 -3.67 0.83
CA LEU A 64 4.02 -2.45 0.96
C LEU A 64 4.87 -1.22 0.67
N ILE A 65 4.34 -0.35 -0.17
CA ILE A 65 4.97 0.92 -0.50
C ILE A 65 4.04 2.04 -0.07
N LEU A 66 4.51 2.92 0.81
CA LEU A 66 3.76 4.10 1.19
C LEU A 66 3.93 5.16 0.10
N TRP A 67 2.82 5.70 -0.38
CA TRP A 67 2.82 6.71 -1.44
C TRP A 67 2.11 7.95 -0.92
N THR A 68 2.87 9.02 -0.69
CA THR A 68 2.32 10.23 -0.09
C THR A 68 3.04 11.49 -0.57
N SER A 69 2.27 12.58 -0.69
CA SER A 69 2.83 13.91 -0.95
C SER A 69 3.22 14.64 0.34
N THR A 70 3.09 13.99 1.49
CA THR A 70 3.46 14.57 2.78
C THR A 70 4.95 14.94 2.79
N ASP A 71 5.25 16.12 3.31
CA ASP A 71 6.62 16.61 3.43
C ASP A 71 7.44 15.67 4.33
N ASN A 72 8.72 15.49 3.96
CA ASN A 72 9.65 14.61 4.68
C ASN A 72 9.73 14.89 6.18
N ILE A 73 9.53 16.15 6.59
CA ILE A 73 9.51 16.54 8.01
C ILE A 73 8.42 15.79 8.78
N TYR A 74 7.27 15.53 8.14
CA TYR A 74 6.12 14.92 8.79
C TYR A 74 6.03 13.41 8.57
N ILE A 75 6.71 12.86 7.56
CA ILE A 75 6.67 11.43 7.24
C ILE A 75 7.13 10.60 8.45
N THR A 76 8.19 11.03 9.13
CA THR A 76 8.73 10.32 10.30
C THR A 76 7.67 10.14 11.39
N SER A 77 6.85 11.15 11.64
CA SER A 77 5.75 11.08 12.62
C SER A 77 4.73 10.02 12.24
N TYR A 78 4.35 9.97 10.95
CA TYR A 78 3.40 8.97 10.46
C TYR A 78 3.98 7.55 10.55
N ILE A 79 5.24 7.39 10.17
CA ILE A 79 5.91 6.09 10.26
C ILE A 79 5.98 5.62 11.72
N ASN A 80 6.26 6.52 12.65
CA ASN A 80 6.28 6.19 14.08
C ASN A 80 4.92 5.72 14.59
N VAL A 81 3.84 6.37 14.13
CA VAL A 81 2.47 5.95 14.49
C VAL A 81 2.19 4.57 13.92
N LEU A 82 2.53 4.34 12.65
CA LEU A 82 2.32 3.05 12.00
C LEU A 82 3.13 1.95 12.69
N ASP A 83 4.39 2.21 13.05
CA ASP A 83 5.24 1.26 13.77
C ASP A 83 4.64 0.87 15.12
N LYS A 84 4.03 1.80 15.84
CA LYS A 84 3.35 1.52 17.10
C LYS A 84 2.18 0.57 16.95
N HIS A 85 1.57 0.54 15.77
CA HIS A 85 0.48 -0.37 15.43
C HIS A 85 0.96 -1.63 14.71
N GLU A 86 2.28 -1.87 14.70
CA GLU A 86 2.91 -3.02 14.04
C GLU A 86 2.65 -3.07 12.54
N ILE A 87 2.60 -1.90 11.92
CA ILE A 87 2.43 -1.75 10.47
C ILE A 87 3.75 -1.25 9.90
N TYR A 88 4.36 -2.05 9.03
CA TYR A 88 5.67 -1.75 8.47
C TYR A 88 5.61 -1.67 6.95
N PHE A 89 6.05 -0.53 6.42
CA PHE A 89 6.19 -0.35 4.98
C PHE A 89 7.60 -0.70 4.54
N ASP A 90 7.71 -1.36 3.40
CA ASP A 90 9.00 -1.77 2.84
C ASP A 90 9.71 -0.64 2.11
N ALA A 91 8.96 0.36 1.63
CA ALA A 91 9.50 1.52 0.93
C ALA A 91 8.55 2.71 1.04
N ILE A 92 9.06 3.90 0.75
CA ILE A 92 8.29 5.16 0.77
C ILE A 92 8.55 5.88 -0.55
N ASN A 93 7.49 6.25 -1.24
CA ASN A 93 7.50 7.07 -2.45
C ASN A 93 8.40 6.56 -3.59
N GLY A 94 8.63 5.25 -3.61
CA GLY A 94 9.41 4.62 -4.66
C GLY A 94 9.48 3.12 -4.44
N ASN A 95 9.96 2.40 -5.43
CA ASN A 95 10.16 0.96 -5.34
C ASN A 95 11.63 0.63 -5.63
N PRO A 96 12.52 0.70 -4.61
CA PRO A 96 13.94 0.44 -4.80
C PRO A 96 14.25 -1.01 -5.21
N PHE A 97 13.31 -1.92 -4.99
CA PHE A 97 13.46 -3.33 -5.36
C PHE A 97 13.41 -3.54 -6.87
N GLU A 98 12.76 -2.61 -7.60
CA GLU A 98 12.61 -2.66 -9.05
C GLU A 98 13.29 -1.49 -9.76
N GLU A 99 13.97 -0.60 -9.05
CA GLU A 99 14.78 0.47 -9.61
C GLU A 99 16.13 -0.08 -10.05
N THR A 100 16.17 -0.77 -11.18
CA THR A 100 17.44 -1.25 -11.73
C THR A 100 17.89 -0.34 -12.87
N THR A 101 19.19 -0.03 -12.91
CA THR A 101 19.83 0.68 -14.01
C THR A 101 19.86 -0.17 -15.28
N GLU A 102 19.70 -1.46 -15.15
CA GLU A 102 19.61 -2.42 -16.24
C GLU A 102 18.17 -2.86 -16.44
N THR A 103 17.33 -1.97 -16.95
CA THR A 103 16.00 -2.38 -17.36
C THR A 103 16.13 -3.21 -18.64
N LYS A 104 15.90 -4.48 -18.55
CA LYS A 104 15.80 -5.40 -19.69
C LYS A 104 14.63 -5.06 -20.60
N VAL A 105 13.77 -4.16 -20.16
CA VAL A 105 12.61 -3.71 -20.91
C VAL A 105 12.90 -2.31 -21.44
N ARG A 106 12.96 -2.19 -22.75
CA ARG A 106 13.23 -0.92 -23.43
C ARG A 106 12.28 0.18 -22.99
N SER A 107 12.83 1.34 -22.65
CA SER A 107 12.14 2.59 -22.34
C SER A 107 11.29 2.59 -21.06
N MET A 108 11.45 1.65 -20.15
CA MET A 108 10.80 1.71 -18.83
C MET A 108 11.76 2.21 -17.78
N SER A 109 11.34 3.25 -17.04
CA SER A 109 12.03 3.75 -15.86
C SER A 109 11.08 3.67 -14.67
N PHE A 110 11.46 2.87 -13.66
CA PHE A 110 10.67 2.74 -12.44
C PHE A 110 11.13 3.73 -11.35
N ARG A 111 11.99 4.67 -11.69
CA ARG A 111 12.38 5.77 -10.78
C ARG A 111 11.33 6.86 -10.74
N GLU A 112 10.85 7.29 -11.91
CA GLU A 112 9.86 8.36 -12.02
C GLU A 112 8.45 7.83 -11.79
N LYS A 113 8.15 6.63 -12.28
CA LYS A 113 6.90 5.94 -12.04
C LYS A 113 7.21 4.61 -11.36
N PRO A 114 7.04 4.53 -10.03
CA PRO A 114 7.34 3.30 -9.29
C PRO A 114 6.52 2.12 -9.80
N TYR A 115 7.16 0.95 -9.87
CA TYR A 115 6.48 -0.28 -10.23
C TYR A 115 5.60 -0.75 -9.07
N PHE A 116 4.35 -1.01 -9.35
CA PHE A 116 3.43 -1.60 -8.39
C PHE A 116 2.36 -2.44 -9.11
N ASN A 117 1.78 -3.38 -8.38
CA ASN A 117 0.73 -4.26 -8.90
C ASN A 117 -0.65 -3.85 -8.44
N VAL A 118 -0.77 -3.35 -7.21
CA VAL A 118 -2.03 -2.90 -6.63
C VAL A 118 -1.85 -1.49 -6.10
N GLY A 119 -2.73 -0.58 -6.51
CA GLY A 119 -2.75 0.79 -6.00
C GLY A 119 -3.98 1.00 -5.14
N ILE A 120 -3.78 1.44 -3.90
CA ILE A 120 -4.84 1.77 -2.95
C ILE A 120 -4.77 3.27 -2.67
N ASP A 121 -5.67 4.00 -3.30
CA ASP A 121 -5.73 5.46 -3.23
C ASP A 121 -7.17 5.88 -3.47
N ASP A 122 -7.70 6.76 -2.63
CA ASP A 122 -9.06 7.28 -2.77
C ASP A 122 -9.29 7.96 -4.13
N LYS A 123 -8.24 8.54 -4.70
CA LYS A 123 -8.29 9.16 -6.03
C LYS A 123 -8.42 8.15 -7.17
N PHE A 124 -8.10 6.90 -6.91
CA PHE A 124 -8.25 5.81 -7.88
C PHE A 124 -9.58 5.06 -7.72
N GLY A 125 -10.47 5.58 -6.89
CA GLY A 125 -11.78 4.97 -6.66
C GLY A 125 -11.86 4.02 -5.46
N PHE A 126 -10.80 3.93 -4.67
CA PHE A 126 -10.83 3.19 -3.41
C PHE A 126 -11.71 3.95 -2.40
N GLU A 127 -12.67 3.26 -1.80
CA GLU A 127 -13.58 3.83 -0.81
C GLU A 127 -13.15 3.39 0.59
N PRO A 128 -12.39 4.23 1.32
CA PRO A 128 -11.79 3.79 2.59
C PRO A 128 -12.79 3.46 3.69
N GLU A 129 -14.00 4.00 3.62
CA GLU A 129 -15.05 3.67 4.60
C GLU A 129 -15.55 2.24 4.49
N THR A 130 -15.42 1.60 3.32
CA THR A 130 -15.98 0.27 3.05
C THR A 130 -14.99 -0.75 2.52
N ASP A 131 -14.03 -0.33 1.71
CA ASP A 131 -13.16 -1.26 0.98
C ASP A 131 -12.13 -1.95 1.88
N TRP A 132 -11.69 -1.32 2.96
CA TRP A 132 -10.80 -1.98 3.92
C TRP A 132 -11.45 -3.21 4.55
N LYS A 133 -12.74 -3.12 4.85
CA LYS A 133 -13.49 -4.24 5.39
C LYS A 133 -13.56 -5.41 4.41
N GLU A 134 -13.77 -5.12 3.13
CA GLU A 134 -13.79 -6.14 2.09
C GLU A 134 -12.44 -6.86 1.97
N ILE A 135 -11.35 -6.11 2.03
CA ILE A 135 -10.01 -6.69 2.03
C ILE A 135 -9.79 -7.55 3.27
N TYR A 136 -10.24 -7.09 4.42
CA TYR A 136 -10.13 -7.84 5.67
C TYR A 136 -10.84 -9.19 5.58
N GLU A 137 -12.07 -9.21 5.12
CA GLU A 137 -12.85 -10.43 4.96
C GLU A 137 -12.20 -11.39 3.95
N TRP A 138 -11.68 -10.84 2.88
CA TRP A 138 -10.97 -11.63 1.86
C TRP A 138 -9.69 -12.25 2.43
N LEU A 139 -8.88 -11.50 3.15
CA LEU A 139 -7.66 -12.01 3.78
C LEU A 139 -7.93 -13.13 4.78
N LEU A 140 -9.02 -13.02 5.54
CA LEU A 140 -9.42 -14.07 6.48
C LEU A 140 -9.80 -15.38 5.77
N LYS A 141 -10.39 -15.30 4.59
CA LYS A 141 -10.73 -16.48 3.79
C LYS A 141 -9.52 -17.17 3.17
N MET A 142 -8.46 -16.44 2.93
CA MET A 142 -7.23 -16.98 2.35
C MET A 142 -6.39 -17.79 3.34
N ASN A 143 -6.57 -17.54 4.62
CA ASN A 143 -5.77 -18.17 5.67
C ASN A 143 -6.53 -19.30 6.38
#